data_dbeca3366a4e4e6e6f897b2d2b3de58f
#
_entry.id   dbeca3366a4e4e6e6f897b2d2b3de58f
#
_cell.length_a   1.000
_cell.length_b   1.000
_cell.length_c   1.000
_cell.angle_alpha   90.00
_cell.angle_beta   90.00
_cell.angle_gamma   90.00
#
_symmetry.space_group_name_H-M   'P 1'
#
loop_
_entity.id
_entity.type
_entity.pdbx_description
1 polymer ?
#
loop_
_entity_poly.entity_id
_entity_poly.type
_entity_poly.pdbx_seq_one_letter_code
_entity_poly.pdbx_strand_id
1 'polypeptide(L)'
;GLENNTVHIKSTKGKITDTSDGIAMYYYKVPAKSVFTLSAKMRVLSYDVHDQASFGLMVRDAVWLDMNTKDMMGDYVAAGPLKLSKQGNVWNCFARKSGALTRGGICVNEIAAGDVIDVKIESSTDGYACTFGKEETITGGFDFKLTSIDSDYVYVGMYVARNADVTFSDVKLIVDGKEVTAEPEQPSEPEQPTTPERPTTPEQPTTP
;
A
#
# COMPACT_ATOMS: atom_id res chain seq x y z
N GLY A 1 4.23 10.86 -6.97
CA GLY A 1 5.62 10.57 -7.28
C GLY A 1 6.55 10.94 -6.13
N LEU A 2 7.83 10.63 -6.26
CA LEU A 2 8.87 10.96 -5.30
C LEU A 2 9.50 12.31 -5.69
N GLU A 3 9.39 13.30 -4.83
CA GLU A 3 10.09 14.58 -4.97
C GLU A 3 10.76 14.92 -3.63
N ASN A 4 12.07 15.19 -3.65
CA ASN A 4 12.84 15.58 -2.45
C ASN A 4 12.63 14.67 -1.24
N ASN A 5 12.71 13.35 -1.40
CA ASN A 5 12.40 12.36 -0.37
C ASN A 5 10.95 12.41 0.17
N THR A 6 10.04 12.98 -0.59
CA THR A 6 8.62 13.05 -0.25
C THR A 6 7.82 12.28 -1.28
N VAL A 7 6.99 11.35 -0.82
CA VAL A 7 6.03 10.64 -1.66
C VAL A 7 4.70 11.37 -1.57
N HIS A 8 4.16 11.79 -2.70
CA HIS A 8 2.87 12.44 -2.79
C HIS A 8 1.87 11.49 -3.50
N ILE A 9 0.79 11.16 -2.83
CA ILE A 9 -0.26 10.31 -3.36
C ILE A 9 -1.60 11.03 -3.24
N LYS A 10 -2.28 11.15 -4.38
CA LYS A 10 -3.63 11.69 -4.47
C LYS A 10 -4.54 10.67 -5.14
N SER A 11 -5.68 10.41 -4.54
CA SER A 11 -6.71 9.55 -5.11
C SER A 11 -8.07 10.22 -5.02
N THR A 12 -8.85 10.12 -6.09
CA THR A 12 -10.22 10.65 -6.17
C THR A 12 -11.29 9.55 -6.20
N LYS A 13 -10.87 8.29 -6.22
CA LYS A 13 -11.73 7.10 -6.35
C LYS A 13 -11.19 5.96 -5.51
N GLY A 14 -11.82 4.82 -5.63
CA GLY A 14 -11.45 3.61 -4.94
C GLY A 14 -12.14 3.46 -3.58
N LYS A 15 -11.80 2.44 -2.87
CA LYS A 15 -12.37 2.07 -1.56
C LYS A 15 -11.59 0.93 -0.93
N ILE A 16 -11.74 0.77 0.36
CA ILE A 16 -11.38 -0.44 1.09
C ILE A 16 -12.67 -1.25 1.30
N THR A 17 -12.65 -2.53 0.91
CA THR A 17 -13.80 -3.45 1.10
C THR A 17 -13.36 -4.71 1.81
N ASP A 18 -14.30 -5.63 2.02
CA ASP A 18 -13.99 -6.92 2.67
C ASP A 18 -13.14 -7.84 1.79
N THR A 19 -13.23 -7.73 0.46
CA THR A 19 -12.63 -8.69 -0.47
C THR A 19 -11.60 -8.10 -1.42
N SER A 20 -11.68 -6.80 -1.71
CA SER A 20 -10.80 -6.13 -2.67
C SER A 20 -10.65 -4.66 -2.36
N ASP A 21 -9.65 -4.01 -2.96
CA ASP A 21 -9.36 -2.61 -2.73
C ASP A 21 -9.08 -1.85 -4.01
N GLY A 22 -9.71 -0.68 -4.14
CA GLY A 22 -9.28 0.34 -5.09
C GLY A 22 -8.40 1.35 -4.36
N ILE A 23 -7.09 1.16 -4.42
CA ILE A 23 -6.10 2.03 -3.77
C ILE A 23 -5.02 2.47 -4.76
N ALA A 24 -4.41 3.63 -4.48
CA ALA A 24 -3.11 3.99 -5.02
C ALA A 24 -2.05 3.64 -3.99
N MET A 25 -1.02 2.91 -4.39
CA MET A 25 0.03 2.46 -3.48
C MET A 25 1.40 2.66 -4.13
N TYR A 26 2.35 3.14 -3.33
CA TYR A 26 3.77 3.27 -3.65
C TYR A 26 4.54 2.36 -2.69
N TYR A 27 5.19 1.31 -3.19
CA TYR A 27 5.65 0.21 -2.35
C TYR A 27 7.08 -0.26 -2.64
N TYR A 28 7.66 -0.91 -1.65
CA TYR A 28 8.88 -1.71 -1.72
C TYR A 28 8.51 -3.19 -1.70
N LYS A 29 9.24 -3.99 -2.45
CA LYS A 29 9.15 -5.45 -2.41
C LYS A 29 10.15 -5.97 -1.40
N VAL A 30 9.67 -6.65 -0.35
CA VAL A 30 10.47 -7.13 0.77
C VAL A 30 10.34 -8.66 0.88
N PRO A 31 11.45 -9.41 1.06
CA PRO A 31 11.35 -10.85 1.25
C PRO A 31 10.43 -11.20 2.45
N ALA A 32 9.50 -12.13 2.26
CA ALA A 32 8.47 -12.46 3.26
C ALA A 32 9.05 -12.99 4.60
N LYS A 33 10.27 -13.55 4.56
CA LYS A 33 10.99 -14.06 5.73
C LYS A 33 11.75 -12.99 6.52
N SER A 34 11.96 -11.81 5.92
CA SER A 34 12.67 -10.72 6.57
C SER A 34 11.80 -10.03 7.62
N VAL A 35 12.45 -9.47 8.61
CA VAL A 35 11.82 -8.50 9.52
C VAL A 35 12.08 -7.09 9.00
N PHE A 36 11.07 -6.23 9.07
CA PHE A 36 11.20 -4.87 8.58
C PHE A 36 10.51 -3.85 9.50
N THR A 37 10.94 -2.61 9.36
CA THR A 37 10.27 -1.43 9.90
C THR A 37 10.10 -0.43 8.76
N LEU A 38 8.87 -0.05 8.46
CA LEU A 38 8.56 1.10 7.61
C LEU A 38 7.99 2.22 8.49
N SER A 39 8.57 3.41 8.40
CA SER A 39 8.10 4.61 9.10
C SER A 39 8.04 5.80 8.17
N ALA A 40 7.16 6.75 8.48
CA ALA A 40 7.04 8.02 7.75
C ALA A 40 6.33 9.08 8.61
N LYS A 41 6.52 10.34 8.25
CA LYS A 41 5.63 11.45 8.63
C LYS A 41 4.58 11.63 7.52
N MET A 42 3.32 11.45 7.87
CA MET A 42 2.19 11.59 6.97
C MET A 42 1.53 12.96 7.19
N ARG A 43 1.49 13.79 6.15
CA ARG A 43 0.73 15.05 6.15
C ARG A 43 -0.52 14.90 5.32
N VAL A 44 -1.65 15.15 5.94
CA VAL A 44 -2.96 15.16 5.27
C VAL A 44 -3.17 16.53 4.64
N LEU A 45 -3.17 16.62 3.32
CA LEU A 45 -3.43 17.87 2.59
C LEU A 45 -4.93 18.12 2.50
N SER A 46 -5.68 17.10 2.13
CA SER A 46 -7.14 17.11 2.15
C SER A 46 -7.70 15.69 2.13
N TYR A 47 -8.89 15.50 2.61
CA TYR A 47 -9.69 14.30 2.35
C TYR A 47 -11.18 14.59 2.55
N ASP A 48 -12.00 13.89 1.78
CA ASP A 48 -13.42 13.87 2.04
C ASP A 48 -13.72 12.90 3.16
N VAL A 49 -14.51 13.37 4.12
CA VAL A 49 -15.04 12.55 5.21
C VAL A 49 -16.08 11.59 4.62
N HIS A 50 -15.58 10.61 3.88
CA HIS A 50 -16.39 9.62 3.18
C HIS A 50 -16.14 8.25 3.78
N ASP A 51 -17.14 7.38 3.64
CA ASP A 51 -17.01 5.99 3.99
C ASP A 51 -15.84 5.34 3.23
N GLN A 52 -15.06 4.55 3.94
CA GLN A 52 -13.93 3.84 3.36
C GLN A 52 -12.80 4.75 2.83
N ALA A 53 -12.78 6.04 3.20
CA ALA A 53 -11.59 6.86 3.03
C ALA A 53 -10.47 6.31 3.93
N SER A 54 -9.31 6.06 3.35
CA SER A 54 -8.20 5.43 4.07
C SER A 54 -6.88 5.82 3.44
N PHE A 55 -5.87 6.06 4.26
CA PHE A 55 -4.53 6.43 3.83
C PHE A 55 -3.51 6.16 4.94
N GLY A 56 -2.27 5.93 4.58
CA GLY A 56 -1.22 5.62 5.56
C GLY A 56 -0.18 4.65 5.03
N LEU A 57 0.32 3.79 5.91
CA LEU A 57 1.22 2.70 5.56
C LEU A 57 0.45 1.39 5.45
N MET A 58 0.89 0.52 4.54
CA MET A 58 0.30 -0.79 4.33
C MET A 58 1.37 -1.82 3.98
N VAL A 59 1.20 -3.04 4.47
CA VAL A 59 1.88 -4.22 3.99
C VAL A 59 0.85 -5.18 3.41
N ARG A 60 1.16 -5.74 2.22
CA ARG A 60 0.26 -6.64 1.49
C ARG A 60 0.99 -7.93 1.09
N ASP A 61 0.24 -8.99 0.93
CA ASP A 61 0.72 -10.25 0.35
C ASP A 61 0.60 -10.30 -1.17
N ALA A 62 -0.08 -9.32 -1.80
CA ALA A 62 -0.16 -9.15 -3.24
C ALA A 62 -0.49 -7.71 -3.63
N VAL A 63 -0.02 -7.31 -4.80
CA VAL A 63 -0.33 -5.99 -5.42
C VAL A 63 -0.88 -6.12 -6.84
N TRP A 64 -1.22 -7.33 -7.26
CA TRP A 64 -1.85 -7.56 -8.56
C TRP A 64 -3.32 -7.14 -8.56
N LEU A 65 -3.81 -6.74 -9.73
CA LEU A 65 -5.17 -6.29 -9.92
C LEU A 65 -6.05 -7.41 -10.50
N ASP A 66 -7.27 -7.50 -10.03
CA ASP A 66 -8.31 -8.24 -10.75
C ASP A 66 -8.57 -7.55 -12.09
N MET A 67 -8.44 -8.30 -13.20
CA MET A 67 -8.52 -7.73 -14.54
C MET A 67 -9.91 -7.21 -14.90
N ASN A 68 -10.97 -7.68 -14.23
CA ASN A 68 -12.34 -7.26 -14.48
C ASN A 68 -12.71 -6.02 -13.67
N THR A 69 -12.42 -6.02 -12.38
CA THR A 69 -12.80 -4.94 -11.47
C THR A 69 -11.75 -3.84 -11.38
N LYS A 70 -10.49 -4.17 -11.69
CA LYS A 70 -9.31 -3.32 -11.45
C LYS A 70 -9.04 -3.05 -9.97
N ASP A 71 -9.65 -3.83 -9.10
CA ASP A 71 -9.41 -3.76 -7.66
C ASP A 71 -8.25 -4.68 -7.26
N MET A 72 -7.50 -4.27 -6.25
CA MET A 72 -6.38 -5.02 -5.72
C MET A 72 -6.88 -6.09 -4.76
N MET A 73 -6.52 -7.33 -5.04
CA MET A 73 -6.86 -8.50 -4.21
C MET A 73 -5.78 -8.72 -3.15
N GLY A 74 -6.01 -9.71 -2.27
CA GLY A 74 -5.04 -10.14 -1.27
C GLY A 74 -5.30 -9.57 0.12
N ASP A 75 -4.60 -10.14 1.09
CA ASP A 75 -4.66 -9.73 2.50
C ASP A 75 -3.65 -8.60 2.79
N TYR A 76 -3.87 -7.87 3.86
CA TYR A 76 -2.99 -6.77 4.25
C TYR A 76 -3.08 -6.43 5.74
N VAL A 77 -2.09 -5.65 6.19
CA VAL A 77 -2.11 -4.90 7.46
C VAL A 77 -1.86 -3.44 7.13
N ALA A 78 -2.63 -2.54 7.73
CA ALA A 78 -2.53 -1.11 7.51
C ALA A 78 -2.41 -0.33 8.84
N ALA A 79 -1.52 0.66 8.83
CA ALA A 79 -1.42 1.72 9.84
C ALA A 79 -1.94 3.01 9.21
N GLY A 80 -3.17 3.39 9.57
CA GLY A 80 -3.85 4.55 8.99
C GLY A 80 -5.33 4.56 9.32
N PRO A 81 -6.02 5.69 9.10
CA PRO A 81 -7.45 5.77 9.35
C PRO A 81 -8.23 4.92 8.36
N LEU A 82 -9.27 4.27 8.84
CA LEU A 82 -10.34 3.74 8.03
C LEU A 82 -11.67 4.22 8.59
N LYS A 83 -12.39 5.01 7.83
CA LYS A 83 -13.71 5.51 8.22
C LYS A 83 -14.80 4.57 7.71
N LEU A 84 -15.68 4.18 8.61
CA LEU A 84 -16.84 3.35 8.31
C LEU A 84 -18.12 4.17 8.40
N SER A 85 -18.99 4.08 7.39
CA SER A 85 -20.16 4.94 7.15
C SER A 85 -21.10 5.15 8.31
N LYS A 86 -21.32 4.16 9.12
CA LYS A 86 -22.32 4.23 10.19
C LYS A 86 -21.72 4.47 11.57
N GLN A 87 -20.42 4.39 11.69
CA GLN A 87 -19.74 4.46 12.98
C GLN A 87 -19.01 5.77 13.21
N GLY A 88 -18.84 6.57 12.16
CA GLY A 88 -18.13 7.85 12.23
C GLY A 88 -16.66 7.71 12.65
N ASN A 89 -16.25 6.52 12.97
CA ASN A 89 -15.00 6.22 13.64
C ASN A 89 -13.90 5.88 12.68
N VAL A 90 -12.72 6.16 13.12
CA VAL A 90 -11.49 5.95 12.39
C VAL A 90 -10.70 4.87 13.10
N TRP A 91 -10.51 3.74 12.45
CA TRP A 91 -9.53 2.78 12.89
C TRP A 91 -8.14 3.28 12.53
N ASN A 92 -7.20 3.16 13.43
CA ASN A 92 -5.81 3.51 13.21
C ASN A 92 -4.90 2.32 12.90
N CYS A 93 -5.40 1.12 13.10
CA CYS A 93 -4.74 -0.12 12.73
C CYS A 93 -5.82 -1.15 12.35
N PHE A 94 -5.73 -1.69 11.15
CA PHE A 94 -6.68 -2.66 10.65
C PHE A 94 -6.01 -3.60 9.64
N ALA A 95 -6.66 -4.72 9.37
CA ALA A 95 -6.16 -5.72 8.45
C ALA A 95 -7.30 -6.38 7.67
N ARG A 96 -6.97 -6.98 6.54
CA ARG A 96 -7.76 -8.05 5.95
C ARG A 96 -7.00 -9.34 6.13
N LYS A 97 -7.68 -10.35 6.65
CA LYS A 97 -7.19 -11.72 6.78
C LYS A 97 -8.23 -12.67 6.24
N SER A 98 -7.84 -13.49 5.26
CA SER A 98 -8.74 -14.45 4.61
C SER A 98 -10.02 -13.79 4.09
N GLY A 99 -9.89 -12.59 3.50
CA GLY A 99 -10.99 -11.82 2.93
C GLY A 99 -11.85 -11.03 3.93
N ALA A 100 -11.58 -11.09 5.24
CA ALA A 100 -12.36 -10.40 6.26
C ALA A 100 -11.58 -9.24 6.89
N LEU A 101 -12.22 -8.07 7.00
CA LEU A 101 -11.67 -6.92 7.71
C LEU A 101 -11.66 -7.17 9.22
N THR A 102 -10.56 -6.82 9.85
CA THR A 102 -10.40 -6.87 11.29
C THR A 102 -9.68 -5.64 11.81
N ARG A 103 -10.00 -5.23 13.03
CA ARG A 103 -9.42 -4.11 13.73
C ARG A 103 -8.37 -4.61 14.72
N GLY A 104 -7.16 -4.06 14.62
CA GLY A 104 -6.04 -4.41 15.50
C GLY A 104 -5.61 -3.29 16.44
N GLY A 105 -6.35 -2.19 16.47
CA GLY A 105 -6.08 -1.03 17.31
C GLY A 105 -7.33 -0.29 17.72
N ILE A 106 -7.12 0.81 18.42
CA ILE A 106 -8.19 1.69 18.93
C ILE A 106 -8.58 2.68 17.84
N CYS A 107 -9.83 3.13 17.83
CA CYS A 107 -10.24 4.25 16.99
C CYS A 107 -9.57 5.53 17.48
N VAL A 108 -9.04 6.29 16.53
CA VAL A 108 -8.41 7.58 16.80
C VAL A 108 -9.41 8.73 16.73
N ASN A 109 -8.98 9.86 17.23
CA ASN A 109 -9.66 11.12 17.06
C ASN A 109 -9.77 11.52 15.58
N GLU A 110 -10.61 12.49 15.29
CA GLU A 110 -10.74 13.03 13.95
C GLU A 110 -9.40 13.52 13.40
N ILE A 111 -9.17 13.19 12.14
CA ILE A 111 -8.02 13.65 11.38
C ILE A 111 -8.49 14.84 10.54
N ALA A 112 -7.74 15.92 10.58
CA ALA A 112 -8.04 17.14 9.84
C ALA A 112 -7.00 17.40 8.73
N ALA A 113 -7.39 18.17 7.73
CA ALA A 113 -6.45 18.71 6.78
C ALA A 113 -5.40 19.59 7.50
N GLY A 114 -4.14 19.41 7.15
CA GLY A 114 -3.00 20.04 7.81
C GLY A 114 -2.32 19.20 8.89
N ASP A 115 -2.98 18.14 9.37
CA ASP A 115 -2.39 17.24 10.37
C ASP A 115 -1.12 16.57 9.85
N VAL A 116 -0.15 16.45 10.75
CA VAL A 116 1.07 15.67 10.56
C VAL A 116 1.07 14.54 11.57
N ILE A 117 1.17 13.32 11.08
CA ILE A 117 0.99 12.10 11.85
C ILE A 117 2.21 11.21 11.65
N ASP A 118 2.82 10.76 12.73
CA ASP A 118 3.85 9.73 12.68
C ASP A 118 3.19 8.36 12.49
N VAL A 119 3.59 7.66 11.43
CA VAL A 119 3.05 6.33 11.09
C VAL A 119 4.18 5.32 10.97
N LYS A 120 3.93 4.10 11.49
CA LYS A 120 4.92 3.02 11.46
C LYS A 120 4.23 1.66 11.39
N ILE A 121 4.84 0.74 10.61
CA ILE A 121 4.55 -0.71 10.64
C ILE A 121 5.87 -1.42 10.90
N GLU A 122 5.87 -2.31 11.89
CA GLU A 122 6.98 -3.19 12.23
C GLU A 122 6.54 -4.65 12.05
N SER A 123 7.30 -5.43 11.33
CA SER A 123 7.08 -6.87 11.28
C SER A 123 7.95 -7.60 12.32
N SER A 124 7.44 -8.71 12.81
CA SER A 124 8.17 -9.68 13.61
C SER A 124 8.13 -11.06 12.94
N THR A 125 8.63 -12.09 13.61
CA THR A 125 8.48 -13.48 13.17
C THR A 125 7.02 -13.92 13.14
N ASP A 126 6.17 -13.35 13.99
CA ASP A 126 4.81 -13.85 14.26
C ASP A 126 3.72 -12.91 13.74
N GLY A 127 4.05 -11.66 13.40
CA GLY A 127 3.02 -10.73 12.97
C GLY A 127 3.51 -9.31 12.69
N TYR A 128 2.63 -8.35 12.96
CA TYR A 128 2.85 -6.93 12.66
C TYR A 128 2.38 -6.06 13.82
N ALA A 129 3.15 -5.01 14.10
CA ALA A 129 2.77 -3.93 15.02
C ALA A 129 2.62 -2.63 14.24
N CYS A 130 1.58 -1.87 14.55
CA CYS A 130 1.30 -0.58 13.94
C CYS A 130 1.39 0.53 14.98
N THR A 131 1.95 1.65 14.57
CA THR A 131 1.97 2.90 15.37
C THR A 131 1.36 4.01 14.54
N PHE A 132 0.52 4.80 15.18
CA PHE A 132 -0.18 5.92 14.55
C PHE A 132 -0.33 7.03 15.60
N GLY A 133 0.25 8.19 15.39
CA GLY A 133 0.25 9.22 16.41
C GLY A 133 0.36 10.63 15.88
N LYS A 134 -0.46 11.52 16.42
CA LYS A 134 -0.42 12.96 16.23
C LYS A 134 0.13 13.63 17.48
N GLU A 135 -0.59 13.55 18.58
CA GLU A 135 -0.20 14.06 19.91
C GLU A 135 0.08 12.89 20.86
N GLU A 136 -0.75 11.85 20.75
CA GLU A 136 -0.58 10.61 21.49
C GLU A 136 -0.28 9.49 20.50
N THR A 137 0.64 8.60 20.86
CA THR A 137 0.98 7.43 20.08
C THR A 137 -0.01 6.32 20.39
N ILE A 138 -0.73 5.87 19.37
CA ILE A 138 -1.65 4.74 19.44
C ILE A 138 -0.99 3.55 18.78
N THR A 139 -0.97 2.41 19.47
CA THR A 139 -0.42 1.16 18.96
C THR A 139 -1.50 0.12 18.77
N GLY A 140 -1.30 -0.73 17.80
CA GLY A 140 -2.14 -1.90 17.53
C GLY A 140 -1.31 -2.97 16.86
N GLY A 141 -1.83 -4.18 16.75
CA GLY A 141 -1.08 -5.26 16.14
C GLY A 141 -1.91 -6.45 15.72
N PHE A 142 -1.25 -7.37 15.03
CA PHE A 142 -1.84 -8.61 14.51
C PHE A 142 -0.84 -9.75 14.61
N ASP A 143 -1.31 -10.88 15.14
CA ASP A 143 -0.53 -12.10 15.36
C ASP A 143 -0.70 -13.07 14.19
N PHE A 144 -0.36 -12.60 12.98
CA PHE A 144 -0.33 -13.43 11.78
C PHE A 144 0.62 -12.86 10.72
N LYS A 145 1.08 -13.69 9.81
CA LYS A 145 1.93 -13.31 8.68
C LYS A 145 1.13 -13.28 7.38
N LEU A 146 1.50 -12.36 6.50
CA LEU A 146 0.93 -12.22 5.16
C LEU A 146 1.76 -13.07 4.18
N THR A 147 1.31 -14.29 3.92
CA THR A 147 1.96 -15.26 3.02
C THR A 147 0.96 -16.11 2.26
N SER A 148 -0.30 -15.66 2.19
CA SER A 148 -1.38 -16.47 1.62
C SER A 148 -1.39 -16.48 0.10
N ILE A 149 -0.84 -15.44 -0.55
CA ILE A 149 -0.79 -15.33 -2.02
C ILE A 149 0.67 -15.40 -2.48
N ASP A 150 1.52 -14.49 -2.03
CA ASP A 150 2.95 -14.54 -2.33
C ASP A 150 3.70 -15.08 -1.11
N SER A 151 4.32 -16.25 -1.25
CA SER A 151 5.10 -16.86 -0.18
C SER A 151 6.51 -16.29 -0.06
N ASP A 152 7.01 -15.63 -1.11
CA ASP A 152 8.39 -15.18 -1.20
C ASP A 152 8.55 -13.70 -0.84
N TYR A 153 7.51 -12.90 -1.06
CA TYR A 153 7.56 -11.46 -0.86
C TYR A 153 6.30 -10.90 -0.19
N VAL A 154 6.50 -9.78 0.51
CA VAL A 154 5.45 -8.84 0.92
C VAL A 154 5.73 -7.48 0.31
N TYR A 155 4.69 -6.70 0.13
CA TYR A 155 4.72 -5.39 -0.52
C TYR A 155 4.41 -4.33 0.53
N VAL A 156 5.40 -3.49 0.84
CA VAL A 156 5.39 -2.59 2.00
C VAL A 156 5.48 -1.15 1.53
N GLY A 157 4.51 -0.30 1.86
CA GLY A 157 4.53 1.05 1.32
C GLY A 157 3.47 2.00 1.86
N MET A 158 3.32 3.11 1.14
CA MET A 158 2.35 4.16 1.39
C MET A 158 1.13 3.98 0.48
N TYR A 159 -0.07 4.23 1.01
CA TYR A 159 -1.28 4.08 0.22
C TYR A 159 -2.30 5.18 0.49
N VAL A 160 -3.17 5.38 -0.48
CA VAL A 160 -4.35 6.24 -0.39
C VAL A 160 -5.52 5.57 -1.08
N ALA A 161 -6.67 5.53 -0.41
CA ALA A 161 -7.95 5.09 -0.95
C ALA A 161 -8.97 6.22 -0.86
N ARG A 162 -9.83 6.31 -1.85
CA ARG A 162 -10.91 7.30 -1.93
C ARG A 162 -10.37 8.73 -2.14
N ASN A 163 -11.19 9.72 -1.80
CA ASN A 163 -10.88 11.13 -2.00
C ASN A 163 -9.92 11.66 -0.92
N ALA A 164 -8.64 11.40 -1.10
CA ALA A 164 -7.62 11.92 -0.20
C ALA A 164 -6.36 12.36 -0.98
N ASP A 165 -5.69 13.33 -0.40
CA ASP A 165 -4.47 13.95 -0.90
C ASP A 165 -3.49 14.02 0.27
N VAL A 166 -2.40 13.24 0.19
CA VAL A 166 -1.50 12.97 1.32
C VAL A 166 -0.05 12.98 0.86
N THR A 167 0.83 13.58 1.66
CA THR A 167 2.27 13.49 1.48
C THR A 167 2.91 12.69 2.60
N PHE A 168 3.95 11.92 2.26
CA PHE A 168 4.77 11.17 3.19
C PHE A 168 6.20 11.67 3.09
N SER A 169 6.75 12.15 4.19
CA SER A 169 8.14 12.57 4.32
C SER A 169 8.86 11.72 5.36
N ASP A 170 10.18 11.86 5.43
CA ASP A 170 11.02 11.07 6.34
C ASP A 170 10.77 9.55 6.20
N VAL A 171 10.48 9.12 4.97
CA VAL A 171 10.21 7.71 4.68
C VAL A 171 11.46 6.89 4.90
N LYS A 172 11.37 5.92 5.79
CA LYS A 172 12.48 5.05 6.17
C LYS A 172 12.03 3.61 6.22
N LEU A 173 12.67 2.77 5.39
CA LEU A 173 12.50 1.32 5.40
C LEU A 173 13.79 0.68 5.90
N ILE A 174 13.68 -0.12 6.95
CA ILE A 174 14.76 -0.96 7.47
C ILE A 174 14.35 -2.41 7.25
N VAL A 175 15.22 -3.22 6.63
CA VAL A 175 15.01 -4.66 6.42
C VAL A 175 16.20 -5.39 7.01
N ASP A 176 15.93 -6.33 7.93
CA ASP A 176 16.95 -7.11 8.64
C ASP A 176 18.06 -6.22 9.23
N GLY A 177 17.66 -5.09 9.82
CA GLY A 177 18.55 -4.11 10.46
C GLY A 177 19.32 -3.20 9.50
N LYS A 178 19.07 -3.27 8.19
CA LYS A 178 19.72 -2.40 7.18
C LYS A 178 18.71 -1.47 6.55
N GLU A 179 19.08 -0.19 6.44
CA GLU A 179 18.25 0.79 5.74
C GLU A 179 18.26 0.54 4.23
N VAL A 180 17.08 0.52 3.63
CA VAL A 180 16.89 0.40 2.19
C VAL A 180 16.94 1.78 1.56
N THR A 181 17.93 2.03 0.71
CA THR A 181 18.13 3.31 0.02
C THR A 181 17.61 3.30 -1.42
N ALA A 182 17.12 2.15 -1.90
CA ALA A 182 16.57 2.02 -3.24
C ALA A 182 15.21 2.73 -3.35
N GLU A 183 14.91 3.29 -4.52
CA GLU A 183 13.56 3.78 -4.81
C GLU A 183 12.56 2.62 -4.75
N PRO A 184 11.32 2.89 -4.28
CA PRO A 184 10.25 1.91 -4.33
C PRO A 184 9.97 1.43 -5.76
N GLU A 185 9.65 0.16 -5.92
CA GLU A 185 9.27 -0.37 -7.22
C GLU A 185 7.96 0.26 -7.69
N GLN A 186 7.99 0.84 -8.88
CA GLN A 186 6.76 1.20 -9.58
C GLN A 186 6.25 -0.01 -10.37
N PRO A 187 4.93 -0.16 -10.54
CA PRO A 187 4.41 -1.14 -11.46
C PRO A 187 5.04 -0.92 -12.84
N SER A 188 5.79 -1.89 -13.34
CA SER A 188 6.28 -1.84 -14.72
C SER A 188 5.09 -1.74 -15.64
N GLU A 189 5.10 -0.74 -16.52
CA GLU A 189 4.14 -0.68 -17.62
C GLU A 189 4.19 -2.02 -18.38
N PRO A 190 3.05 -2.64 -18.72
CA PRO A 190 3.06 -3.90 -19.45
C PRO A 190 3.90 -3.73 -20.70
N GLU A 191 4.91 -4.58 -20.87
CA GLU A 191 5.71 -4.61 -22.11
C GLU A 191 4.75 -4.69 -23.28
N GLN A 192 4.78 -3.69 -24.15
CA GLN A 192 4.02 -3.74 -25.41
C GLN A 192 4.47 -4.99 -26.16
N PRO A 193 3.55 -5.81 -26.66
CA PRO A 193 3.91 -6.95 -27.47
C PRO A 193 4.76 -6.46 -28.64
N THR A 194 5.98 -6.94 -28.71
CA THR A 194 6.87 -6.68 -29.85
C THR A 194 6.15 -7.18 -31.10
N THR A 195 5.86 -6.28 -32.02
CA THR A 195 5.24 -6.62 -33.31
C THR A 195 6.11 -7.70 -33.96
N PRO A 196 5.56 -8.86 -34.35
CA PRO A 196 6.33 -9.88 -35.06
C PRO A 196 6.90 -9.26 -36.35
N GLU A 197 8.21 -9.42 -36.56
CA GLU A 197 8.83 -9.02 -37.83
C GLU A 197 8.12 -9.72 -38.98
N ARG A 198 7.69 -8.92 -39.95
CA ARG A 198 7.05 -9.40 -41.17
C ARG A 198 8.02 -10.30 -41.88
N PRO A 199 7.63 -11.55 -42.26
CA PRO A 199 8.48 -12.44 -43.04
C PRO A 199 8.91 -11.75 -44.34
N THR A 200 10.21 -11.69 -44.57
CA THR A 200 10.78 -11.24 -45.84
C THR A 200 10.37 -12.20 -46.96
N THR A 201 9.74 -11.66 -47.98
CA THR A 201 9.35 -12.38 -49.17
C THR A 201 10.59 -13.01 -49.83
N PRO A 202 10.59 -14.30 -50.20
CA PRO A 202 11.71 -14.90 -50.93
C PRO A 202 11.85 -14.26 -52.30
N GLU A 203 13.09 -13.87 -52.66
CA GLU A 203 13.42 -13.42 -54.02
C GLU A 203 13.11 -14.53 -55.05
N GLN A 204 12.40 -14.17 -56.11
CA GLN A 204 12.17 -15.03 -57.24
C GLN A 204 13.50 -15.33 -57.98
N PRO A 205 13.74 -16.58 -58.38
CA PRO A 205 14.90 -16.90 -59.21
C PRO A 205 14.74 -16.30 -60.62
N THR A 206 15.71 -15.53 -61.07
CA THR A 206 15.84 -15.12 -62.47
C THR A 206 16.27 -16.31 -63.30
N THR A 207 15.44 -16.66 -64.24
CA THR A 207 15.74 -17.69 -65.27
C THR A 207 16.58 -17.07 -66.40
N PRO A 208 17.56 -17.80 -66.97
CA PRO A 208 18.43 -17.35 -68.05
C PRO A 208 17.73 -17.17 -69.41
#